data_531bee9c56b072d33c0652c172acc93f
#
_entry.id   531bee9c56b072d33c0652c172acc93f
#
_cell.length_a   1.000
_cell.length_b   1.000
_cell.length_c   1.000
_cell.angle_alpha   90.00
_cell.angle_beta   90.00
_cell.angle_gamma   90.00
#
_symmetry.space_group_name_H-M   'P 1'
#
loop_
_entity.id
_entity.type
_entity.pdbx_description
1 polymer ?
#
loop_
_entity_poly.entity_id
_entity_poly.type
_entity_poly.pdbx_seq_one_letter_code
_entity_poly.pdbx_strand_id
1 'polypeptide(L)'
;MAESIRVLLSEEEVDKRIQEIGEEISRDYAGRKVHLVCVLKGGSFFMCELAKRITIPVSLDFMSVSSYGGDTKSSGVVKIVKDLDESLKDKDVIVVEDIVDSGRTLSYLLEMLRDRGPASLRLCTLLDKPDRRVVDVDVHYTGFQIPDEFVVGYGLDYDQMYRNLPYIGVVEFDN
;
A
#
# COMPACT_ATOMS: atom_id res chain seq x y z
N MET A 1 1.79 16.92 24.67
CA MET A 1 1.91 15.52 25.12
C MET A 1 3.17 14.93 24.51
N ALA A 2 3.98 14.29 25.34
CA ALA A 2 5.11 13.52 24.84
C ALA A 2 4.58 12.26 24.15
N GLU A 3 5.18 11.91 23.02
CA GLU A 3 4.86 10.71 22.28
C GLU A 3 6.11 9.84 22.21
N SER A 4 5.91 8.54 22.22
CA SER A 4 6.96 7.56 22.06
C SER A 4 6.58 6.54 21.00
N ILE A 5 7.59 5.87 20.44
CA ILE A 5 7.37 4.86 19.40
C ILE A 5 7.82 3.50 19.94
N ARG A 6 6.88 2.56 19.96
CA ARG A 6 7.16 1.16 20.32
C ARG A 6 7.29 0.34 19.05
N VAL A 7 8.36 -0.40 18.89
CA VAL A 7 8.55 -1.26 17.72
C VAL A 7 7.52 -2.38 17.71
N LEU A 8 6.73 -2.48 16.63
CA LEU A 8 5.78 -3.56 16.42
C LEU A 8 6.40 -4.64 15.53
N LEU A 9 7.03 -4.22 14.43
CA LEU A 9 7.71 -5.10 13.49
C LEU A 9 9.11 -4.52 13.26
N SER A 10 10.13 -5.35 13.46
CA SER A 10 11.52 -4.91 13.27
C SER A 10 11.86 -4.68 11.80
N GLU A 11 12.93 -3.93 11.55
CA GLU A 11 13.46 -3.73 10.20
C GLU A 11 13.75 -5.06 9.51
N GLU A 12 14.35 -6.02 10.23
CA GLU A 12 14.68 -7.34 9.70
C GLU A 12 13.44 -8.13 9.32
N GLU A 13 12.38 -8.08 10.16
CA GLU A 13 11.11 -8.74 9.87
C GLU A 13 10.45 -8.16 8.62
N VAL A 14 10.44 -6.83 8.50
CA VAL A 14 9.86 -6.14 7.35
C VAL A 14 10.63 -6.47 6.07
N ASP A 15 11.95 -6.37 6.10
CA ASP A 15 12.81 -6.65 4.95
C ASP A 15 12.65 -8.10 4.47
N LYS A 16 12.60 -9.04 5.39
CA LYS A 16 12.42 -10.46 5.06
C LYS A 16 11.07 -10.69 4.36
N ARG A 17 10.01 -10.08 4.88
CA ARG A 17 8.68 -10.25 4.29
C ARG A 17 8.58 -9.62 2.90
N ILE A 18 9.19 -8.47 2.70
CA ILE A 18 9.24 -7.82 1.39
C ILE A 18 9.98 -8.71 0.38
N GLN A 19 11.08 -9.33 0.79
CA GLN A 19 11.81 -10.29 -0.04
C GLN A 19 10.92 -11.46 -0.45
N GLU A 20 10.18 -12.03 0.48
CA GLU A 20 9.24 -13.13 0.21
C GLU A 20 8.16 -12.74 -0.79
N ILE A 21 7.58 -11.53 -0.62
CA ILE A 21 6.54 -11.03 -1.54
C ILE A 21 7.12 -10.82 -2.94
N GLY A 22 8.32 -10.26 -3.04
CA GLY A 22 8.99 -10.05 -4.32
C GLY A 22 9.22 -11.36 -5.06
N GLU A 23 9.63 -12.41 -4.34
CA GLU A 23 9.82 -13.75 -4.90
C GLU A 23 8.49 -14.35 -5.35
N GLU A 24 7.44 -14.20 -4.56
CA GLU A 24 6.10 -14.70 -4.86
C GLU A 24 5.55 -14.04 -6.14
N ILE A 25 5.64 -12.72 -6.24
CA ILE A 25 5.22 -11.98 -7.45
C ILE A 25 6.03 -12.44 -8.66
N SER A 26 7.32 -12.61 -8.52
CA SER A 26 8.20 -13.05 -9.61
C SER A 26 7.82 -14.44 -10.12
N ARG A 27 7.39 -15.35 -9.23
CA ARG A 27 6.90 -16.67 -9.63
C ARG A 27 5.53 -16.59 -10.29
N ASP A 28 4.60 -15.82 -9.72
CA ASP A 28 3.22 -15.73 -10.21
C ASP A 28 3.15 -15.12 -11.60
N TYR A 29 4.07 -14.22 -11.92
CA TYR A 29 4.13 -13.53 -13.22
C TYR A 29 5.31 -13.98 -14.07
N ALA A 30 5.84 -15.18 -13.84
CA ALA A 30 6.98 -15.71 -14.61
C ALA A 30 6.70 -15.67 -16.13
N GLY A 31 7.66 -15.15 -16.90
CA GLY A 31 7.51 -14.98 -18.35
C GLY A 31 6.71 -13.75 -18.76
N ARG A 32 6.26 -12.94 -17.82
CA ARG A 32 5.50 -11.71 -18.08
C ARG A 32 6.21 -10.50 -17.52
N LYS A 33 5.68 -9.32 -17.74
CA LYS A 33 6.08 -8.08 -17.07
C LYS A 33 4.97 -7.68 -16.09
N VAL A 34 5.34 -6.98 -15.04
CA VAL A 34 4.38 -6.45 -14.08
C VAL A 34 4.53 -4.93 -13.97
N HIS A 35 3.41 -4.24 -13.87
CA HIS A 35 3.36 -2.79 -13.71
C HIS A 35 2.85 -2.47 -12.31
N LEU A 36 3.69 -1.85 -11.48
CA LEU A 36 3.34 -1.49 -10.11
C LEU A 36 2.80 -0.06 -10.08
N VAL A 37 1.65 0.11 -9.45
CA VAL A 37 1.03 1.42 -9.24
C VAL A 37 1.02 1.71 -7.74
N CYS A 38 1.64 2.81 -7.34
CA CYS A 38 1.70 3.23 -5.95
C CYS A 38 0.84 4.46 -5.72
N VAL A 39 0.13 4.48 -4.62
CA VAL A 39 -0.57 5.67 -4.15
C VAL A 39 0.33 6.42 -3.19
N LEU A 40 0.70 7.64 -3.56
CA LEU A 40 1.53 8.54 -2.76
C LEU A 40 0.74 9.04 -1.56
N LYS A 41 1.40 9.36 -0.45
CA LYS A 41 2.85 9.20 -0.17
C LYS A 41 3.16 7.87 0.49
N GLY A 42 2.22 7.33 1.27
CA GLY A 42 2.43 6.22 2.20
C GLY A 42 3.00 4.95 1.60
N GLY A 43 2.57 4.60 0.39
CA GLY A 43 3.02 3.37 -0.26
C GLY A 43 4.40 3.41 -0.89
N SER A 44 5.02 4.59 -0.98
CA SER A 44 6.25 4.79 -1.76
C SER A 44 7.45 4.00 -1.24
N PHE A 45 7.65 3.96 0.07
CA PHE A 45 8.76 3.21 0.68
C PHE A 45 8.64 1.72 0.39
N PHE A 46 7.46 1.16 0.62
CA PHE A 46 7.21 -0.26 0.38
C PHE A 46 7.37 -0.60 -1.11
N MET A 47 6.77 0.17 -2.00
CA MET A 47 6.84 -0.11 -3.43
C MET A 47 8.27 -0.09 -3.95
N CYS A 48 9.08 0.89 -3.56
CA CYS A 48 10.46 0.97 -4.02
C CYS A 48 11.29 -0.20 -3.50
N GLU A 49 11.09 -0.61 -2.26
CA GLU A 49 11.78 -1.77 -1.71
C GLU A 49 11.32 -3.07 -2.35
N LEU A 50 10.02 -3.21 -2.58
CA LEU A 50 9.44 -4.38 -3.25
C LEU A 50 9.96 -4.51 -4.68
N ALA A 51 9.96 -3.43 -5.43
CA ALA A 51 10.39 -3.42 -6.83
C ALA A 51 11.81 -3.96 -7.00
N LYS A 52 12.71 -3.63 -6.07
CA LYS A 52 14.10 -4.11 -6.11
C LYS A 52 14.24 -5.63 -5.94
N ARG A 53 13.21 -6.27 -5.40
CA ARG A 53 13.19 -7.70 -5.11
C ARG A 53 12.40 -8.53 -6.13
N ILE A 54 11.82 -7.85 -7.12
CA ILE A 54 11.14 -8.52 -8.23
C ILE A 54 12.17 -8.78 -9.33
N THR A 55 12.28 -10.04 -9.76
CA THR A 55 13.33 -10.49 -10.71
C THR A 55 12.85 -10.60 -12.16
N ILE A 56 11.57 -10.36 -12.41
CA ILE A 56 11.01 -10.24 -13.77
C ILE A 56 10.98 -8.74 -14.18
N PRO A 57 10.73 -8.42 -15.46
CA PRO A 57 10.61 -7.02 -15.87
C PRO A 57 9.50 -6.32 -15.10
N VAL A 58 9.82 -5.16 -14.52
CA VAL A 58 8.90 -4.38 -13.69
C VAL A 58 8.97 -2.90 -14.09
N SER A 59 7.82 -2.27 -14.17
CA SER A 59 7.70 -0.82 -14.35
C SER A 59 6.92 -0.22 -13.19
N LEU A 60 7.16 1.05 -12.93
CA LEU A 60 6.61 1.77 -11.77
C LEU A 60 5.85 3.00 -12.23
N ASP A 61 4.73 3.28 -11.58
CA ASP A 61 4.01 4.52 -11.76
C ASP A 61 3.40 4.95 -10.43
N PHE A 62 3.11 6.24 -10.30
CA PHE A 62 2.64 6.83 -9.06
C PHE A 62 1.39 7.65 -9.31
N MET A 63 0.45 7.60 -8.39
CA MET A 63 -0.71 8.48 -8.39
C MET A 63 -0.92 9.06 -7.00
N SER A 64 -1.64 10.16 -6.94
CA SER A 64 -2.02 10.80 -5.69
C SER A 64 -3.51 11.08 -5.72
N VAL A 65 -4.18 10.72 -4.65
CA VAL A 65 -5.61 10.94 -4.49
C VAL A 65 -5.89 11.63 -3.16
N SER A 66 -7.00 12.36 -3.10
CA SER A 66 -7.51 12.90 -1.86
C SER A 66 -8.93 12.40 -1.62
N SER A 67 -9.31 12.23 -0.36
CA SER A 67 -10.68 11.87 0.00
C SER A 67 -11.61 13.05 -0.30
N TYR A 68 -12.73 12.77 -0.96
CA TYR A 68 -13.73 13.77 -1.25
C TYR A 68 -14.44 14.15 0.07
N GLY A 69 -14.40 15.44 0.45
CA GLY A 69 -15.04 15.94 1.67
C GLY A 69 -14.17 15.99 2.92
N GLY A 70 -12.93 15.47 2.89
CA GLY A 70 -11.94 15.64 3.97
C GLY A 70 -12.34 15.09 5.34
N ASP A 71 -13.31 14.21 5.42
CA ASP A 71 -13.84 13.70 6.67
C ASP A 71 -13.48 12.22 6.86
N THR A 72 -13.29 11.83 8.13
CA THR A 72 -13.09 10.44 8.56
C THR A 72 -14.29 9.53 8.21
N LYS A 73 -15.42 10.11 7.90
CA LYS A 73 -16.62 9.42 7.41
C LYS A 73 -16.72 9.46 5.88
N SER A 74 -15.60 9.37 5.19
CA SER A 74 -15.60 9.46 3.73
C SER A 74 -16.52 8.42 3.11
N SER A 75 -17.22 8.81 2.05
CA SER A 75 -18.04 7.91 1.23
C SER A 75 -17.18 6.93 0.43
N GLY A 76 -15.86 7.02 0.52
CA GLY A 76 -14.91 6.28 -0.31
C GLY A 76 -14.57 6.96 -1.62
N VAL A 77 -15.33 8.00 -2.00
CA VAL A 77 -15.09 8.73 -3.25
C VAL A 77 -13.78 9.50 -3.15
N VAL A 78 -12.92 9.33 -4.15
CA VAL A 78 -11.61 9.99 -4.20
C VAL A 78 -11.55 10.97 -5.37
N LYS A 79 -10.76 12.02 -5.17
CA LYS A 79 -10.39 12.95 -6.22
C LYS A 79 -8.94 12.67 -6.61
N ILE A 80 -8.67 12.52 -7.91
CA ILE A 80 -7.33 12.36 -8.42
C ILE A 80 -6.62 13.70 -8.38
N VAL A 81 -5.52 13.79 -7.64
CA VAL A 81 -4.66 14.97 -7.55
C VAL A 81 -3.52 14.86 -8.57
N LYS A 82 -2.89 13.70 -8.65
CA LYS A 82 -1.92 13.36 -9.70
C LYS A 82 -2.32 12.03 -10.30
N ASP A 83 -2.57 12.03 -11.59
CA ASP A 83 -2.90 10.79 -12.30
C ASP A 83 -1.63 10.05 -12.75
N LEU A 84 -1.82 8.80 -13.15
CA LEU A 84 -0.75 7.95 -13.70
C LEU A 84 -0.16 8.57 -14.97
N ASP A 85 1.12 8.35 -15.17
CA ASP A 85 1.81 8.82 -16.36
C ASP A 85 1.52 7.94 -17.57
N GLU A 86 1.23 6.64 -17.33
CA GLU A 86 1.02 5.66 -18.39
C GLU A 86 -0.37 5.05 -18.36
N SER A 87 -0.85 4.63 -19.53
CA SER A 87 -2.10 3.86 -19.65
C SER A 87 -1.94 2.49 -18.99
N LEU A 88 -3.00 2.02 -18.34
CA LEU A 88 -3.05 0.67 -17.77
C LEU A 88 -3.53 -0.38 -18.76
N LYS A 89 -3.96 0.04 -19.95
CA LYS A 89 -4.60 -0.87 -20.91
C LYS A 89 -3.69 -2.06 -21.25
N ASP A 90 -4.26 -3.26 -21.12
CA ASP A 90 -3.61 -4.54 -21.45
C ASP A 90 -2.37 -4.88 -20.61
N LYS A 91 -2.17 -4.17 -19.48
CA LYS A 91 -1.06 -4.43 -18.57
C LYS A 91 -1.47 -5.32 -17.41
N ASP A 92 -0.54 -6.13 -16.91
CA ASP A 92 -0.69 -6.81 -15.64
C ASP A 92 -0.29 -5.82 -14.53
N VAL A 93 -1.28 -5.37 -13.77
CA VAL A 93 -1.12 -4.27 -12.79
C VAL A 93 -1.23 -4.80 -11.37
N ILE A 94 -0.32 -4.36 -10.51
CA ILE A 94 -0.40 -4.55 -9.06
C ILE A 94 -0.43 -3.18 -8.41
N VAL A 95 -1.51 -2.89 -7.68
CA VAL A 95 -1.59 -1.70 -6.83
C VAL A 95 -0.86 -2.00 -5.53
N VAL A 96 0.06 -1.12 -5.15
CA VAL A 96 0.89 -1.29 -3.95
C VAL A 96 0.51 -0.23 -2.93
N GLU A 97 0.09 -0.69 -1.76
CA GLU A 97 -0.38 0.13 -0.65
C GLU A 97 0.46 -0.11 0.59
N ASP A 98 0.53 0.91 1.45
CA ASP A 98 1.15 0.79 2.77
C ASP A 98 0.25 0.00 3.73
N ILE A 99 -1.04 0.31 3.75
CA ILE A 99 -1.99 -0.29 4.68
C ILE A 99 -3.40 -0.37 4.06
N VAL A 100 -4.10 -1.45 4.36
CA VAL A 100 -5.53 -1.58 4.08
C VAL A 100 -6.27 -1.46 5.41
N ASP A 101 -7.13 -0.45 5.49
CA ASP A 101 -7.92 -0.14 6.68
C ASP A 101 -9.39 -0.50 6.44
N SER A 102 -10.30 0.48 6.36
CA SER A 102 -11.73 0.23 6.14
C SER A 102 -12.04 -0.41 4.79
N GLY A 103 -11.22 -0.16 3.79
CA GLY A 103 -11.40 -0.62 2.43
C GLY A 103 -12.26 0.29 1.56
N ARG A 104 -12.86 1.34 2.11
CA ARG A 104 -13.77 2.24 1.37
C ARG A 104 -13.08 2.96 0.21
N THR A 105 -12.03 3.69 0.52
CA THR A 105 -11.26 4.45 -0.48
C THR A 105 -10.61 3.52 -1.49
N LEU A 106 -10.02 2.44 -1.00
CA LEU A 106 -9.31 1.50 -1.85
C LEU A 106 -10.24 0.73 -2.79
N SER A 107 -11.43 0.34 -2.32
CA SER A 107 -12.43 -0.30 -3.15
C SER A 107 -12.84 0.60 -4.32
N TYR A 108 -13.09 1.87 -4.06
CA TYR A 108 -13.41 2.86 -5.07
C TYR A 108 -12.26 3.03 -6.09
N LEU A 109 -11.05 3.14 -5.58
CA LEU A 109 -9.84 3.29 -6.41
C LEU A 109 -9.64 2.08 -7.32
N LEU A 110 -9.79 0.87 -6.79
CA LEU A 110 -9.61 -0.35 -7.58
C LEU A 110 -10.66 -0.46 -8.69
N GLU A 111 -11.91 -0.10 -8.44
CA GLU A 111 -12.94 -0.04 -9.48
C GLU A 111 -12.57 0.94 -10.58
N MET A 112 -12.13 2.14 -10.21
CA MET A 112 -11.73 3.17 -11.16
C MET A 112 -10.55 2.70 -12.02
N LEU A 113 -9.57 2.02 -11.43
CA LEU A 113 -8.43 1.48 -12.17
C LEU A 113 -8.83 0.29 -13.06
N ARG A 114 -9.77 -0.54 -12.60
CA ARG A 114 -10.28 -1.65 -13.39
C ARG A 114 -10.97 -1.18 -14.66
N ASP A 115 -11.67 -0.05 -14.59
CA ASP A 115 -12.33 0.55 -15.75
C ASP A 115 -11.35 1.05 -16.81
N ARG A 116 -10.08 1.18 -16.48
CA ARG A 116 -9.03 1.59 -17.43
C ARG A 116 -8.50 0.44 -18.29
N GLY A 117 -9.05 -0.77 -18.12
CA GLY A 117 -8.81 -1.90 -19.00
C GLY A 117 -7.50 -2.66 -18.83
N PRO A 118 -6.95 -2.82 -17.60
CA PRO A 118 -5.78 -3.66 -17.42
C PRO A 118 -6.08 -5.12 -17.78
N ALA A 119 -5.06 -5.87 -18.19
CA ALA A 119 -5.21 -7.31 -18.43
C ALA A 119 -5.47 -8.05 -17.13
N SER A 120 -4.87 -7.61 -16.03
CA SER A 120 -5.17 -8.07 -14.67
C SER A 120 -4.92 -6.94 -13.68
N LEU A 121 -5.61 -7.01 -12.54
CA LEU A 121 -5.45 -6.03 -11.47
C LEU A 121 -5.44 -6.77 -10.14
N ARG A 122 -4.34 -6.64 -9.40
CA ARG A 122 -4.18 -7.22 -8.06
C ARG A 122 -3.76 -6.15 -7.07
N LEU A 123 -3.95 -6.44 -5.80
CA LEU A 123 -3.60 -5.56 -4.70
C LEU A 123 -2.53 -6.21 -3.83
N CYS A 124 -1.48 -5.46 -3.53
CA CYS A 124 -0.43 -5.81 -2.61
C CYS A 124 -0.35 -4.75 -1.51
N THR A 125 -0.42 -5.15 -0.25
CA THR A 125 -0.29 -4.24 0.87
C THR A 125 0.79 -4.72 1.85
N LEU A 126 1.49 -3.79 2.48
CA LEU A 126 2.43 -4.13 3.53
C LEU A 126 1.69 -4.53 4.81
N LEU A 127 0.71 -3.72 5.19
CA LEU A 127 -0.07 -3.94 6.42
C LEU A 127 -1.56 -4.08 6.10
N ASP A 128 -2.22 -4.94 6.85
CA ASP A 128 -3.66 -5.15 6.75
C ASP A 128 -4.27 -5.13 8.16
N LYS A 129 -5.30 -4.32 8.35
CA LYS A 129 -6.11 -4.28 9.58
C LYS A 129 -7.47 -4.91 9.30
N PRO A 130 -7.61 -6.23 9.33
CA PRO A 130 -8.89 -6.88 8.99
C PRO A 130 -10.03 -6.48 9.92
N ASP A 131 -9.75 -6.15 11.18
CA ASP A 131 -10.76 -5.73 12.15
C ASP A 131 -11.41 -4.39 11.79
N ARG A 132 -10.77 -3.59 10.95
CA ARG A 132 -11.27 -2.29 10.52
C ARG A 132 -12.09 -2.37 9.23
N ARG A 133 -12.15 -3.54 8.61
CA ARG A 133 -12.77 -3.70 7.28
C ARG A 133 -14.27 -3.41 7.34
N VAL A 134 -14.75 -2.52 6.48
CA VAL A 134 -16.14 -2.15 6.29
C VAL A 134 -16.64 -2.57 4.90
N VAL A 135 -15.76 -2.47 3.91
CA VAL A 135 -16.02 -2.88 2.53
C VAL A 135 -15.01 -3.95 2.16
N ASP A 136 -15.49 -5.07 1.59
CA ASP A 136 -14.62 -6.16 1.17
C ASP A 136 -13.66 -5.70 0.06
N VAL A 137 -12.40 -6.03 0.23
CA VAL A 137 -11.35 -5.79 -0.75
C VAL A 137 -10.52 -7.07 -0.88
N ASP A 138 -10.34 -7.53 -2.11
CA ASP A 138 -9.47 -8.66 -2.38
C ASP A 138 -8.01 -8.24 -2.29
N VAL A 139 -7.31 -8.71 -1.27
CA VAL A 139 -5.87 -8.49 -1.10
C VAL A 139 -5.13 -9.74 -1.54
N HIS A 140 -4.35 -9.63 -2.60
CA HIS A 140 -3.67 -10.79 -3.19
C HIS A 140 -2.32 -11.07 -2.53
N TYR A 141 -1.65 -10.02 -2.08
CA TYR A 141 -0.37 -10.12 -1.38
C TYR A 141 -0.42 -9.26 -0.12
N THR A 142 -0.27 -9.89 1.03
CA THR A 142 -0.30 -9.22 2.33
C THR A 142 1.02 -9.42 3.05
N GLY A 143 1.65 -8.34 3.47
CA GLY A 143 2.84 -8.40 4.30
C GLY A 143 2.52 -8.95 5.69
N PHE A 144 1.76 -8.18 6.45
CA PHE A 144 1.40 -8.52 7.83
C PHE A 144 -0.03 -8.11 8.12
N GLN A 145 -0.76 -8.99 8.82
CA GLN A 145 -2.00 -8.61 9.47
C GLN A 145 -1.65 -8.05 10.86
N ILE A 146 -2.17 -6.88 11.18
CA ILE A 146 -1.89 -6.21 12.46
C ILE A 146 -3.17 -5.87 13.20
N PRO A 147 -3.10 -5.72 14.54
CA PRO A 147 -4.25 -5.24 15.33
C PRO A 147 -4.52 -3.77 15.03
N ASP A 148 -5.68 -3.28 15.51
CA ASP A 148 -6.08 -1.89 15.32
C ASP A 148 -5.29 -0.97 16.26
N GLU A 149 -4.05 -0.70 15.91
CA GLU A 149 -3.16 0.24 16.59
C GLU A 149 -2.73 1.33 15.63
N PHE A 150 -2.38 2.49 16.15
CA PHE A 150 -1.90 3.59 15.33
C PHE A 150 -0.42 3.38 14.99
N VAL A 151 -0.15 3.03 13.74
CA VAL A 151 1.20 2.64 13.30
C VAL A 151 1.84 3.70 12.42
N VAL A 152 3.16 3.77 12.50
CA VAL A 152 4.01 4.67 11.72
C VAL A 152 5.25 3.92 11.22
N GLY A 153 5.95 4.55 10.31
CA GLY A 153 7.17 4.00 9.72
C GLY A 153 6.90 3.34 8.38
N TYR A 154 7.93 3.14 7.65
CA TYR A 154 7.90 2.53 6.31
C TYR A 154 6.89 3.20 5.38
N GLY A 155 6.88 4.55 5.42
CA GLY A 155 5.95 5.39 4.64
C GLY A 155 4.74 5.90 5.40
N LEU A 156 4.32 5.20 6.44
CA LEU A 156 3.20 5.61 7.29
C LEU A 156 3.59 6.76 8.21
N ASP A 157 2.68 7.71 8.43
CA ASP A 157 2.96 8.95 9.14
C ASP A 157 2.07 9.20 10.35
N TYR A 158 2.57 10.06 11.21
CA TYR A 158 1.79 10.83 12.17
C TYR A 158 2.19 12.30 12.00
N ASP A 159 1.22 13.14 11.62
CA ASP A 159 1.44 14.56 11.35
C ASP A 159 2.63 14.80 10.39
N GLN A 160 2.70 14.02 9.30
CA GLN A 160 3.74 14.01 8.28
C GLN A 160 5.12 13.53 8.75
N MET A 161 5.26 13.14 10.01
CA MET A 161 6.50 12.65 10.59
C MET A 161 6.54 11.13 10.64
N TYR A 162 7.71 10.57 10.85
CA TYR A 162 7.96 9.13 11.05
C TYR A 162 7.89 8.25 9.81
N ARG A 163 7.60 8.78 8.62
CA ARG A 163 7.60 7.97 7.38
C ARG A 163 8.93 7.28 7.12
N ASN A 164 10.02 7.89 7.58
CA ASN A 164 11.38 7.43 7.33
C ASN A 164 11.87 6.33 8.26
N LEU A 165 11.10 5.94 9.26
CA LEU A 165 11.50 4.84 10.14
C LEU A 165 11.60 3.55 9.33
N PRO A 166 12.70 2.79 9.46
CA PRO A 166 12.91 1.57 8.68
C PRO A 166 12.18 0.34 9.25
N TYR A 167 11.33 0.56 10.23
CA TYR A 167 10.53 -0.45 10.91
C TYR A 167 9.09 0.05 11.05
N ILE A 168 8.20 -0.81 11.52
CA ILE A 168 6.82 -0.42 11.86
C ILE A 168 6.75 -0.23 13.38
N GLY A 169 6.32 0.94 13.79
CA GLY A 169 6.16 1.30 15.20
C GLY A 169 4.73 1.70 15.54
N VAL A 170 4.38 1.59 16.80
CA VAL A 170 3.10 2.06 17.35
C VAL A 170 3.37 3.37 18.07
N VAL A 171 2.56 4.38 17.77
CA VAL A 171 2.62 5.66 18.49
C VAL A 171 1.91 5.51 19.82
N GLU A 172 2.63 5.79 20.88
CA GLU A 172 2.10 5.79 22.25
C GLU A 172 2.19 7.21 22.80
N PHE A 173 1.11 7.66 23.45
CA PHE A 173 1.04 9.00 24.02
C PHE A 173 1.11 8.88 25.54
N ASP A 174 1.99 9.67 26.16
CA ASP A 174 2.05 9.76 27.63
C ASP A 174 0.80 10.48 28.15
N ASN A 175 0.16 9.89 29.13
CA ASN A 175 -1.00 10.47 29.80
C ASN A 175 -0.60 11.56 30.77
#